data_d0d70fc5c6e5b2144dceea0e84405289
#
_entry.id   d0d70fc5c6e5b2144dceea0e84405289
#
_cell.length_a   1.000
_cell.length_b   1.000
_cell.length_c   1.000
_cell.angle_alpha   90.00
_cell.angle_beta   90.00
_cell.angle_gamma   90.00
#
_symmetry.space_group_name_H-M   'P 1'
#
loop_
_entity.id
_entity.type
_entity.pdbx_description
1 polymer ?
#
loop_
_entity_poly.entity_id
_entity_poly.type
_entity_poly.pdbx_seq_one_letter_code
_entity_poly.pdbx_strand_id
1 'polypeptide(L)'
;MNRDLFFKIFLLFLFISNFKMGSAQYFGSSAMKYKPQYDPDFKPAFLELQKFYHDVSQSPDKTELIICLERTKGYNYHYKTLIYKDGTGHDEENYYAVERICKILLWVVGGYKFYIAGSDILPARLREDYQKNGKRKFDYFFFKDVYENYVEIVACKKEEIPELKLEDIPVSSFLNGNRIGFDAGGSDRKVSAVIDGEVKYSKETVWNPKTYSDPNYHIDGIMDSFNQACEHLPTVDGVGISTAGVVVDNKIMVAALFGKVSKDDYEKKIKTIYLDCVKKLEEKYNKKIPVVVANDGDVTALAGLMELNKKEGILGIAMGTSQAGGYITKDSKLTGWLNELAYVPIDFNENAMKDMWSQDIGIGEKYFSQEAVIKLAIKAGVKFEEDLTPANKLKQVQNMIESENEKDRKIAENIFSDMGIYLGYTIPFYCHFYDFQHLLVLGRVVSGKGGNIFVEKAKEVLQNEFPEIAKKVQIHIPDEKSRRVGQSVAAAGLPEVK
;
A
#
# COMPACT_ATOMS: atom_id res chain seq x y z
N MET A 1 -44.78 19.93 -7.08
CA MET A 1 -43.45 19.35 -6.75
C MET A 1 -42.42 20.16 -7.54
N ASN A 2 -41.58 20.92 -6.84
CA ASN A 2 -40.81 22.03 -7.41
C ASN A 2 -39.63 21.47 -8.26
N ARG A 3 -39.50 21.91 -9.51
CA ARG A 3 -38.49 21.50 -10.49
C ARG A 3 -37.05 21.70 -9.97
N ASP A 4 -36.83 22.71 -9.14
CA ASP A 4 -35.54 23.00 -8.51
C ASP A 4 -35.13 21.97 -7.44
N LEU A 5 -36.10 21.37 -6.75
CA LEU A 5 -35.85 20.32 -5.79
C LEU A 5 -35.46 18.99 -6.48
N PHE A 6 -36.07 18.72 -7.64
CA PHE A 6 -35.74 17.52 -8.44
C PHE A 6 -34.36 17.65 -9.08
N PHE A 7 -33.97 18.84 -9.52
CA PHE A 7 -32.62 19.08 -10.08
C PHE A 7 -31.53 19.04 -9.01
N LYS A 8 -31.81 19.54 -7.80
CA LYS A 8 -30.89 19.43 -6.67
C LYS A 8 -30.75 17.97 -6.17
N ILE A 9 -31.84 17.21 -6.19
CA ILE A 9 -31.79 15.75 -5.85
C ILE A 9 -31.10 14.96 -6.97
N PHE A 10 -31.30 15.33 -8.25
CA PHE A 10 -30.66 14.68 -9.40
C PHE A 10 -29.14 14.98 -9.47
N LEU A 11 -28.73 16.21 -9.15
CA LEU A 11 -27.33 16.57 -8.98
C LEU A 11 -26.68 15.84 -7.76
N LEU A 12 -27.45 15.64 -6.68
CA LEU A 12 -27.02 14.86 -5.52
C LEU A 12 -26.82 13.37 -5.87
N PHE A 13 -27.66 12.81 -6.76
CA PHE A 13 -27.55 11.40 -7.20
C PHE A 13 -26.45 11.16 -8.25
N LEU A 14 -26.09 12.14 -9.08
CA LEU A 14 -24.95 12.02 -10.02
C LEU A 14 -23.59 12.13 -9.33
N PHE A 15 -23.53 12.72 -8.14
CA PHE A 15 -22.33 12.72 -7.29
C PHE A 15 -22.14 11.42 -6.47
N ILE A 16 -23.18 10.58 -6.36
CA ILE A 16 -23.20 9.42 -5.45
C ILE A 16 -22.71 8.13 -6.11
N SER A 17 -22.52 8.07 -7.44
CA SER A 17 -22.32 6.78 -8.12
C SER A 17 -20.85 6.30 -8.26
N ASN A 18 -19.82 7.08 -7.88
CA ASN A 18 -18.42 6.64 -7.88
C ASN A 18 -17.56 7.18 -6.74
N PHE A 19 -18.11 7.92 -5.79
CA PHE A 19 -17.51 8.23 -4.52
C PHE A 19 -18.25 7.39 -3.45
N LYS A 20 -17.82 6.16 -3.26
CA LYS A 20 -18.36 5.25 -2.24
C LYS A 20 -17.90 5.54 -0.82
N MET A 21 -17.33 6.65 -0.57
CA MET A 21 -17.49 7.42 0.65
C MET A 21 -17.76 8.80 0.16
N GLY A 22 -18.91 9.28 0.51
CA GLY A 22 -19.26 10.63 0.19
C GLY A 22 -18.04 11.47 0.45
N SER A 23 -17.67 12.28 -0.48
CA SER A 23 -17.18 13.61 -0.21
C SER A 23 -18.22 14.29 0.69
N ALA A 24 -18.62 13.64 1.77
CA ALA A 24 -19.24 14.24 2.91
C ALA A 24 -18.24 15.29 3.28
N GLN A 25 -18.37 16.39 2.56
CA GLN A 25 -18.13 17.71 3.02
C GLN A 25 -17.54 17.73 4.43
N TYR A 26 -16.32 17.17 4.55
CA TYR A 26 -15.53 17.44 5.73
C TYR A 26 -14.92 18.82 5.50
N PHE A 27 -15.74 19.85 5.65
CA PHE A 27 -15.32 21.25 5.76
C PHE A 27 -14.96 21.55 7.22
N GLY A 28 -14.13 20.68 7.81
CA GLY A 28 -13.46 20.97 9.05
C GLY A 28 -12.38 22.03 8.85
N SER A 29 -11.89 22.59 9.93
CA SER A 29 -10.76 23.52 9.91
C SER A 29 -9.61 22.91 9.11
N SER A 30 -9.03 23.65 8.17
CA SER A 30 -7.80 23.29 7.47
C SER A 30 -6.56 23.29 8.40
N ALA A 31 -6.70 23.70 9.66
CA ALA A 31 -5.65 23.73 10.64
C ALA A 31 -5.68 22.48 11.52
N MET A 32 -4.55 21.79 11.66
CA MET A 32 -4.40 20.67 12.59
C MET A 32 -4.62 21.13 14.04
N LYS A 33 -5.48 20.43 14.80
CA LYS A 33 -5.56 20.58 16.26
C LYS A 33 -4.41 19.87 16.98
N TYR A 34 -3.96 18.75 16.42
CA TYR A 34 -2.85 17.96 16.94
C TYR A 34 -1.62 18.17 16.07
N LYS A 35 -0.58 18.78 16.63
CA LYS A 35 0.69 18.98 15.95
C LYS A 35 1.74 18.03 16.51
N PRO A 36 2.51 17.33 15.65
CA PRO A 36 3.65 16.55 16.12
C PRO A 36 4.66 17.45 16.83
N GLN A 37 5.11 17.05 18.01
CA GLN A 37 6.02 17.85 18.83
C GLN A 37 7.39 17.99 18.18
N TYR A 38 7.89 16.90 17.59
CA TYR A 38 9.23 16.85 16.98
C TYR A 38 9.20 17.07 15.46
N ASP A 39 8.01 17.26 14.87
CA ASP A 39 7.86 17.56 13.43
C ASP A 39 6.71 18.58 13.20
N PRO A 40 6.81 19.79 13.79
CA PRO A 40 5.72 20.78 13.82
C PRO A 40 5.31 21.30 12.43
N ASP A 41 6.19 21.12 11.42
CA ASP A 41 5.97 21.54 10.04
C ASP A 41 5.26 20.48 9.18
N PHE A 42 4.86 19.36 9.75
CA PHE A 42 4.08 18.33 9.06
C PHE A 42 2.80 18.93 8.45
N LYS A 43 2.59 18.72 7.14
CA LYS A 43 1.42 19.16 6.39
C LYS A 43 0.67 17.93 5.85
N PRO A 44 -0.34 17.42 6.57
CA PRO A 44 -1.06 16.21 6.15
C PRO A 44 -1.62 16.36 4.74
N ALA A 45 -1.30 15.45 3.83
CA ALA A 45 -1.79 15.43 2.46
C ALA A 45 -3.34 15.53 2.40
N PHE A 46 -4.03 14.89 3.35
CA PHE A 46 -5.48 14.97 3.46
C PHE A 46 -5.97 16.41 3.63
N LEU A 47 -5.43 17.15 4.59
CA LEU A 47 -5.88 18.52 4.88
C LEU A 47 -5.55 19.48 3.75
N GLU A 48 -4.37 19.33 3.13
CA GLU A 48 -3.95 20.16 2.00
C GLU A 48 -4.87 19.94 0.78
N LEU A 49 -5.21 18.69 0.47
CA LEU A 49 -6.16 18.38 -0.61
C LEU A 49 -7.59 18.83 -0.26
N GLN A 50 -8.04 18.66 0.99
CA GLN A 50 -9.36 19.15 1.42
C GLN A 50 -9.47 20.67 1.29
N LYS A 51 -8.40 21.39 1.66
CA LYS A 51 -8.34 22.84 1.46
C LYS A 51 -8.47 23.19 -0.02
N PHE A 52 -7.67 22.56 -0.88
CA PHE A 52 -7.74 22.78 -2.33
C PHE A 52 -9.17 22.52 -2.87
N TYR A 53 -9.79 21.38 -2.52
CA TYR A 53 -11.14 21.05 -2.99
C TYR A 53 -12.18 22.04 -2.46
N HIS A 54 -12.05 22.50 -1.21
CA HIS A 54 -12.92 23.52 -0.65
C HIS A 54 -12.81 24.81 -1.46
N ASP A 55 -11.58 25.32 -1.65
CA ASP A 55 -11.33 26.60 -2.31
C ASP A 55 -11.84 26.56 -3.77
N VAL A 56 -11.55 25.48 -4.51
CA VAL A 56 -12.10 25.26 -5.86
C VAL A 56 -13.63 25.23 -5.84
N SER A 57 -14.25 24.56 -4.85
CA SER A 57 -15.71 24.45 -4.78
C SER A 57 -16.42 25.80 -4.68
N GLN A 58 -15.78 26.79 -4.05
CA GLN A 58 -16.29 28.15 -3.90
C GLN A 58 -16.05 29.03 -5.14
N SER A 59 -15.15 28.62 -6.04
CA SER A 59 -14.85 29.40 -7.26
C SER A 59 -15.99 29.30 -8.28
N PRO A 60 -16.37 30.42 -8.94
CA PRO A 60 -17.23 30.37 -10.11
C PRO A 60 -16.55 29.75 -11.33
N ASP A 61 -15.23 29.86 -11.41
CA ASP A 61 -14.39 29.37 -12.50
C ASP A 61 -13.77 28.01 -12.14
N LYS A 62 -14.62 26.98 -12.10
CA LYS A 62 -14.24 25.58 -11.87
C LYS A 62 -14.68 24.66 -12.98
N THR A 63 -13.99 23.55 -13.13
CA THR A 63 -14.31 22.50 -14.12
C THR A 63 -14.07 21.12 -13.50
N GLU A 64 -14.70 20.09 -14.06
CA GLU A 64 -14.45 18.70 -13.68
C GLU A 64 -13.18 18.20 -14.36
N LEU A 65 -12.26 17.66 -13.59
CA LEU A 65 -11.09 16.91 -14.06
C LEU A 65 -11.35 15.42 -13.89
N ILE A 66 -11.09 14.64 -14.94
CA ILE A 66 -11.13 13.19 -14.91
C ILE A 66 -9.73 12.68 -15.22
N ILE A 67 -9.19 11.86 -14.33
CA ILE A 67 -7.93 11.15 -14.49
C ILE A 67 -8.26 9.66 -14.55
N CYS A 68 -7.96 8.99 -15.67
CA CYS A 68 -8.03 7.55 -15.79
C CYS A 68 -6.60 7.00 -15.84
N LEU A 69 -6.25 6.12 -14.90
CA LEU A 69 -4.96 5.43 -14.88
C LEU A 69 -5.16 3.99 -15.35
N GLU A 70 -4.58 3.66 -16.51
CA GLU A 70 -4.63 2.34 -17.12
C GLU A 70 -3.44 1.47 -16.69
N ARG A 71 -3.74 0.19 -16.45
CA ARG A 71 -2.83 -0.90 -16.11
C ARG A 71 -2.84 -1.96 -17.21
N THR A 72 -2.18 -3.10 -16.94
CA THR A 72 -2.20 -4.27 -17.84
C THR A 72 -3.62 -4.73 -18.18
N LYS A 73 -3.79 -5.33 -19.36
CA LYS A 73 -5.08 -5.90 -19.83
C LYS A 73 -6.24 -4.88 -19.94
N GLY A 74 -5.91 -3.58 -19.93
CA GLY A 74 -6.90 -2.50 -19.96
C GLY A 74 -7.66 -2.30 -18.63
N TYR A 75 -7.23 -2.95 -17.54
CA TYR A 75 -7.73 -2.58 -16.23
C TYR A 75 -7.38 -1.13 -15.94
N ASN A 76 -8.28 -0.40 -15.27
CA ASN A 76 -8.06 1.02 -15.03
C ASN A 76 -8.77 1.50 -13.77
N TYR A 77 -8.40 2.70 -13.35
CA TYR A 77 -9.02 3.39 -12.22
C TYR A 77 -9.36 4.83 -12.62
N HIS A 78 -10.56 5.29 -12.28
CA HIS A 78 -11.00 6.66 -12.53
C HIS A 78 -10.96 7.49 -11.26
N TYR A 79 -10.27 8.61 -11.32
CA TYR A 79 -10.30 9.64 -10.29
C TYR A 79 -10.95 10.89 -10.86
N LYS A 80 -11.99 11.39 -10.17
CA LYS A 80 -12.74 12.58 -10.59
C LYS A 80 -12.65 13.63 -9.51
N THR A 81 -12.38 14.85 -9.89
CA THR A 81 -12.32 15.99 -8.96
C THR A 81 -12.71 17.29 -9.67
N LEU A 82 -12.81 18.37 -8.90
CA LEU A 82 -12.92 19.72 -9.43
C LEU A 82 -11.56 20.39 -9.37
N ILE A 83 -11.28 21.20 -10.39
CA ILE A 83 -10.11 22.09 -10.46
C ILE A 83 -10.59 23.49 -10.91
N TYR A 84 -9.74 24.49 -10.73
CA TYR A 84 -9.97 25.78 -11.38
C TYR A 84 -9.85 25.62 -12.90
N LYS A 85 -10.63 26.41 -13.67
CA LYS A 85 -10.48 26.46 -15.14
C LYS A 85 -9.08 26.96 -15.51
N ASP A 86 -8.52 26.40 -16.56
CA ASP A 86 -7.25 26.82 -17.12
C ASP A 86 -7.22 28.34 -17.41
N GLY A 87 -6.12 28.99 -17.11
CA GLY A 87 -5.88 30.42 -17.40
C GLY A 87 -6.64 31.40 -16.49
N THR A 88 -7.23 30.94 -15.40
CA THR A 88 -7.92 31.83 -14.42
C THR A 88 -7.02 32.33 -13.30
N GLY A 89 -5.68 32.10 -13.41
CA GLY A 89 -4.68 32.54 -12.44
C GLY A 89 -4.39 31.51 -11.35
N HIS A 90 -4.96 30.31 -11.42
CA HIS A 90 -4.78 29.21 -10.46
C HIS A 90 -4.12 27.95 -11.06
N ASP A 91 -3.43 28.11 -12.20
CA ASP A 91 -2.82 26.98 -12.90
C ASP A 91 -1.73 26.29 -12.07
N GLU A 92 -0.98 27.04 -11.23
CA GLU A 92 0.03 26.49 -10.33
C GLU A 92 -0.61 25.67 -9.19
N GLU A 93 -1.72 26.14 -8.64
CA GLU A 93 -2.46 25.44 -7.58
C GLU A 93 -3.05 24.12 -8.11
N ASN A 94 -3.65 24.16 -9.31
CA ASN A 94 -4.12 22.98 -10.02
C ASN A 94 -2.97 21.97 -10.22
N TYR A 95 -1.86 22.46 -10.78
CA TYR A 95 -0.70 21.60 -11.02
C TYR A 95 -0.15 21.00 -9.73
N TYR A 96 0.00 21.78 -8.67
CA TYR A 96 0.50 21.30 -7.39
C TYR A 96 -0.36 20.15 -6.83
N ALA A 97 -1.68 20.28 -6.87
CA ALA A 97 -2.60 19.26 -6.39
C ALA A 97 -2.62 18.02 -7.30
N VAL A 98 -2.76 18.24 -8.62
CA VAL A 98 -2.96 17.14 -9.59
C VAL A 98 -1.69 16.31 -9.80
N GLU A 99 -0.52 16.93 -9.78
CA GLU A 99 0.76 16.23 -9.86
C GLU A 99 0.92 15.24 -8.70
N ARG A 100 0.55 15.64 -7.47
CA ARG A 100 0.56 14.75 -6.30
C ARG A 100 -0.51 13.67 -6.39
N ILE A 101 -1.69 13.98 -6.88
CA ILE A 101 -2.74 12.98 -7.12
C ILE A 101 -2.26 11.93 -8.14
N CYS A 102 -1.63 12.32 -9.24
CA CYS A 102 -1.06 11.37 -10.20
C CYS A 102 0.00 10.46 -9.56
N LYS A 103 0.90 11.03 -8.74
CA LYS A 103 1.87 10.22 -8.01
C LYS A 103 1.19 9.26 -7.03
N ILE A 104 0.20 9.72 -6.28
CA ILE A 104 -0.55 8.86 -5.36
C ILE A 104 -1.21 7.71 -6.12
N LEU A 105 -1.88 7.99 -7.22
CA LEU A 105 -2.54 6.98 -8.04
C LEU A 105 -1.56 5.94 -8.57
N LEU A 106 -0.38 6.35 -9.04
CA LEU A 106 0.67 5.41 -9.47
C LEU A 106 1.08 4.44 -8.36
N TRP A 107 1.27 4.91 -7.13
CA TRP A 107 1.79 4.07 -6.06
C TRP A 107 0.71 3.30 -5.29
N VAL A 108 -0.53 3.79 -5.27
CA VAL A 108 -1.69 3.09 -4.71
C VAL A 108 -2.22 2.07 -5.70
N VAL A 109 -2.63 2.54 -6.88
CA VAL A 109 -3.34 1.72 -7.88
C VAL A 109 -2.35 0.98 -8.78
N GLY A 110 -1.29 1.67 -9.19
CA GLY A 110 -0.39 1.18 -10.24
C GLY A 110 -0.93 1.45 -11.64
N GLY A 111 -0.03 1.49 -12.61
CA GLY A 111 -0.37 1.72 -14.00
C GLY A 111 0.76 2.41 -14.75
N TYR A 112 0.55 2.65 -16.03
CA TYR A 112 1.56 3.29 -16.86
C TYR A 112 0.98 4.32 -17.84
N LYS A 113 -0.35 4.43 -17.95
CA LYS A 113 -0.95 5.37 -18.90
C LYS A 113 -2.07 6.17 -18.26
N PHE A 114 -1.89 7.47 -18.20
CA PHE A 114 -2.88 8.40 -17.76
C PHE A 114 -3.65 8.99 -18.95
N TYR A 115 -4.97 8.93 -18.88
CA TYR A 115 -5.87 9.74 -19.71
C TYR A 115 -6.40 10.86 -18.84
N ILE A 116 -6.24 12.11 -19.30
CA ILE A 116 -6.63 13.30 -18.53
C ILE A 116 -7.58 14.16 -19.38
N ALA A 117 -8.78 14.38 -18.86
CA ALA A 117 -9.80 15.21 -19.46
C ALA A 117 -10.24 16.34 -18.52
N GLY A 118 -10.42 17.55 -19.03
CA GLY A 118 -10.90 18.71 -18.26
C GLY A 118 -9.86 19.81 -18.05
N SER A 119 -8.64 19.64 -18.57
CA SER A 119 -7.60 20.68 -18.64
C SER A 119 -6.73 20.44 -19.88
N ASP A 120 -6.35 21.51 -20.55
CA ASP A 120 -5.39 21.48 -21.66
C ASP A 120 -3.95 21.74 -21.16
N ILE A 121 -3.79 22.40 -20.01
CA ILE A 121 -2.47 22.78 -19.43
C ILE A 121 -1.84 21.60 -18.67
N LEU A 122 -2.60 20.94 -17.81
CA LEU A 122 -2.10 19.91 -16.92
C LEU A 122 -1.42 18.73 -17.65
N PRO A 123 -1.99 18.15 -18.73
CA PRO A 123 -1.34 17.05 -19.43
C PRO A 123 0.04 17.40 -19.99
N ALA A 124 0.25 18.63 -20.46
CA ALA A 124 1.53 19.08 -20.99
C ALA A 124 2.58 19.13 -19.88
N ARG A 125 2.26 19.76 -18.75
CA ARG A 125 3.15 19.86 -17.58
C ARG A 125 3.50 18.51 -16.99
N LEU A 126 2.51 17.63 -16.84
CA LEU A 126 2.73 16.27 -16.31
C LEU A 126 3.61 15.43 -17.25
N ARG A 127 3.53 15.61 -18.58
CA ARG A 127 4.47 14.95 -19.52
C ARG A 127 5.91 15.39 -19.29
N GLU A 128 6.16 16.64 -18.93
CA GLU A 128 7.49 17.12 -18.59
C GLU A 128 8.01 16.48 -17.32
N ASP A 129 7.15 16.23 -16.32
CA ASP A 129 7.53 15.56 -15.08
C ASP A 129 7.88 14.09 -15.30
N TYR A 130 7.00 13.35 -15.99
CA TYR A 130 7.12 11.91 -16.22
C TYR A 130 7.94 11.57 -17.47
N GLN A 131 9.19 11.98 -17.47
CA GLN A 131 10.17 11.67 -18.52
C GLN A 131 11.58 11.45 -17.95
N LYS A 132 12.51 11.04 -18.81
CA LYS A 132 13.88 10.65 -18.44
C LYS A 132 14.61 11.67 -17.57
N ASN A 133 14.40 12.96 -17.79
CA ASN A 133 15.05 14.05 -17.07
C ASN A 133 14.05 14.91 -16.27
N GLY A 134 12.79 14.45 -16.14
CA GLY A 134 11.74 15.18 -15.45
C GLY A 134 11.82 15.01 -13.93
N LYS A 135 10.96 15.76 -13.23
CA LYS A 135 10.81 15.72 -11.78
C LYS A 135 10.52 14.31 -11.26
N ARG A 136 9.74 13.53 -12.02
CA ARG A 136 9.33 12.16 -11.71
C ARG A 136 10.19 11.11 -12.42
N LYS A 137 11.47 11.40 -12.61
CA LYS A 137 12.43 10.50 -13.25
C LYS A 137 12.46 9.11 -12.59
N PHE A 138 12.40 9.05 -11.26
CA PHE A 138 12.37 7.78 -10.54
C PHE A 138 11.14 6.97 -10.92
N ASP A 139 9.95 7.55 -10.84
CA ASP A 139 8.69 6.91 -11.19
C ASP A 139 8.69 6.47 -12.67
N TYR A 140 9.19 7.32 -13.57
CA TYR A 140 9.28 7.02 -15.00
C TYR A 140 10.04 5.72 -15.31
N PHE A 141 11.17 5.48 -14.63
CA PHE A 141 11.95 4.26 -14.80
C PHE A 141 11.40 3.09 -14.00
N PHE A 142 10.96 3.32 -12.76
CA PHE A 142 10.40 2.28 -11.92
C PHE A 142 9.17 1.64 -12.56
N PHE A 143 8.22 2.45 -13.02
CA PHE A 143 7.00 1.94 -13.66
C PHE A 143 7.29 1.29 -15.02
N LYS A 144 8.36 1.69 -15.71
CA LYS A 144 8.87 0.95 -16.88
C LYS A 144 9.30 -0.46 -16.53
N ASP A 145 9.98 -0.66 -15.40
CA ASP A 145 10.38 -1.99 -14.95
C ASP A 145 9.18 -2.82 -14.47
N VAL A 146 8.18 -2.17 -13.85
CA VAL A 146 6.96 -2.83 -13.36
C VAL A 146 6.01 -3.23 -14.50
N TYR A 147 5.70 -2.32 -15.43
CA TYR A 147 4.70 -2.52 -16.48
C TYR A 147 5.27 -2.77 -17.87
N GLU A 148 6.59 -2.79 -18.02
CA GLU A 148 7.31 -2.90 -19.29
C GLU A 148 6.99 -1.74 -20.26
N ASN A 149 6.30 -0.72 -19.77
CA ASN A 149 5.91 0.49 -20.46
C ASN A 149 6.27 1.73 -19.62
N TYR A 150 6.79 2.77 -20.28
CA TYR A 150 7.01 4.05 -19.63
C TYR A 150 5.70 4.72 -19.26
N VAL A 151 5.72 5.56 -18.23
CA VAL A 151 4.55 6.37 -17.89
C VAL A 151 4.22 7.31 -19.06
N GLU A 152 2.99 7.22 -19.55
CA GLU A 152 2.44 8.02 -20.65
C GLU A 152 1.31 8.92 -20.15
N ILE A 153 1.31 10.18 -20.55
CA ILE A 153 0.25 11.15 -20.24
C ILE A 153 -0.48 11.54 -21.53
N VAL A 154 -1.76 11.22 -21.60
CA VAL A 154 -2.61 11.48 -22.77
C VAL A 154 -3.65 12.54 -22.40
N ALA A 155 -3.63 13.68 -23.11
CA ALA A 155 -4.75 14.63 -23.10
C ALA A 155 -5.87 14.07 -23.96
N CYS A 156 -7.09 14.07 -23.46
CA CYS A 156 -8.25 13.56 -24.20
C CYS A 156 -9.52 14.29 -23.84
N LYS A 157 -10.57 14.07 -24.61
CA LYS A 157 -11.92 14.52 -24.27
C LYS A 157 -12.55 13.53 -23.28
N LYS A 158 -13.60 13.98 -22.60
CA LYS A 158 -14.33 13.17 -21.62
C LYS A 158 -14.88 11.87 -22.23
N GLU A 159 -15.33 11.93 -23.47
CA GLU A 159 -15.90 10.82 -24.23
C GLU A 159 -14.85 9.80 -24.67
N GLU A 160 -13.57 10.18 -24.62
CA GLU A 160 -12.44 9.34 -25.02
C GLU A 160 -11.78 8.61 -23.83
N ILE A 161 -12.25 8.89 -22.59
CA ILE A 161 -11.81 8.17 -21.40
C ILE A 161 -12.25 6.70 -21.52
N PRO A 162 -11.32 5.73 -21.38
CA PRO A 162 -11.66 4.31 -21.38
C PRO A 162 -12.76 3.97 -20.37
N GLU A 163 -13.64 3.04 -20.69
CA GLU A 163 -14.65 2.56 -19.74
C GLU A 163 -13.97 1.94 -18.50
N LEU A 164 -14.59 2.14 -17.34
CA LEU A 164 -14.09 1.62 -16.09
C LEU A 164 -14.03 0.08 -16.11
N LYS A 165 -12.85 -0.48 -15.94
CA LYS A 165 -12.61 -1.91 -15.88
C LYS A 165 -11.76 -2.23 -14.66
N LEU A 166 -12.38 -2.75 -13.63
CA LEU A 166 -11.70 -3.15 -12.39
C LEU A 166 -11.19 -4.59 -12.50
N GLU A 167 -10.06 -4.84 -11.85
CA GLU A 167 -9.57 -6.19 -11.63
C GLU A 167 -10.12 -6.68 -10.28
N ASP A 168 -10.74 -7.86 -10.32
CA ASP A 168 -11.33 -8.50 -9.16
C ASP A 168 -10.77 -9.92 -9.06
N ILE A 169 -9.80 -10.15 -8.17
CA ILE A 169 -9.21 -11.47 -7.94
C ILE A 169 -9.86 -12.02 -6.66
N PRO A 170 -10.79 -12.99 -6.76
CA PRO A 170 -11.41 -13.57 -5.59
C PRO A 170 -10.35 -14.25 -4.70
N VAL A 171 -10.42 -14.04 -3.39
CA VAL A 171 -9.63 -14.77 -2.41
C VAL A 171 -10.57 -15.59 -1.52
N SER A 172 -10.19 -16.82 -1.24
CA SER A 172 -10.99 -17.71 -0.43
C SER A 172 -10.64 -17.53 1.05
N SER A 173 -11.62 -17.11 1.84
CA SER A 173 -11.52 -17.27 3.30
C SER A 173 -11.75 -18.73 3.72
N PHE A 174 -12.27 -19.59 2.80
CA PHE A 174 -12.47 -21.01 2.99
C PHE A 174 -11.38 -21.78 2.26
N LEU A 175 -10.56 -22.49 3.01
CA LEU A 175 -9.42 -23.26 2.50
C LEU A 175 -9.81 -24.66 2.05
N ASN A 176 -10.86 -24.80 1.23
CA ASN A 176 -11.32 -26.11 0.72
C ASN A 176 -10.26 -26.76 -0.18
N GLY A 177 -10.17 -28.08 -0.14
CA GLY A 177 -9.24 -28.87 -0.94
C GLY A 177 -7.83 -28.92 -0.35
N ASN A 178 -6.90 -29.47 -1.13
CA ASN A 178 -5.52 -29.70 -0.75
C ASN A 178 -4.65 -28.56 -1.29
N ARG A 179 -4.15 -27.72 -0.41
CA ARG A 179 -3.51 -26.46 -0.79
C ARG A 179 -2.07 -26.35 -0.28
N ILE A 180 -1.22 -25.75 -1.09
CA ILE A 180 0.09 -25.27 -0.65
C ILE A 180 0.02 -23.75 -0.50
N GLY A 181 0.44 -23.25 0.65
CA GLY A 181 0.75 -21.85 0.86
C GLY A 181 2.23 -21.67 1.07
N PHE A 182 2.82 -20.72 0.35
CA PHE A 182 4.25 -20.42 0.42
C PHE A 182 4.46 -18.93 0.68
N ASP A 183 5.38 -18.60 1.59
CA ASP A 183 5.79 -17.23 1.90
C ASP A 183 7.30 -17.06 1.72
N ALA A 184 7.66 -16.24 0.76
CA ALA A 184 9.05 -15.94 0.40
C ALA A 184 9.52 -14.66 1.10
N GLY A 185 10.04 -14.79 2.30
CA GLY A 185 10.62 -13.69 3.07
C GLY A 185 12.07 -13.38 2.70
N GLY A 186 12.62 -12.32 3.28
CA GLY A 186 13.99 -11.86 3.02
C GLY A 186 15.10 -12.64 3.75
N SER A 187 14.76 -13.37 4.81
CA SER A 187 15.67 -14.15 5.66
C SER A 187 15.23 -15.59 5.86
N ASP A 188 13.98 -15.87 5.61
CA ASP A 188 13.36 -17.19 5.75
C ASP A 188 12.28 -17.39 4.68
N ARG A 189 11.98 -18.64 4.40
CA ARG A 189 10.84 -19.07 3.59
C ARG A 189 9.93 -19.95 4.44
N LYS A 190 8.62 -19.80 4.28
CA LYS A 190 7.63 -20.59 5.01
C LYS A 190 6.75 -21.33 4.03
N VAL A 191 6.41 -22.57 4.37
CA VAL A 191 5.48 -23.38 3.59
C VAL A 191 4.47 -24.02 4.50
N SER A 192 3.21 -24.09 4.05
CA SER A 192 2.13 -24.81 4.73
C SER A 192 1.41 -25.74 3.77
N ALA A 193 1.09 -26.96 4.24
CA ALA A 193 0.18 -27.87 3.59
C ALA A 193 -1.17 -27.82 4.34
N VAL A 194 -2.24 -27.52 3.63
CA VAL A 194 -3.58 -27.31 4.20
C VAL A 194 -4.57 -28.23 3.51
N ILE A 195 -5.38 -28.97 4.28
CA ILE A 195 -6.49 -29.81 3.77
C ILE A 195 -7.78 -29.30 4.41
N ASP A 196 -8.71 -28.80 3.59
CA ASP A 196 -10.03 -28.32 4.02
C ASP A 196 -9.97 -27.36 5.23
N GLY A 197 -9.01 -26.44 5.21
CA GLY A 197 -8.78 -25.45 6.26
C GLY A 197 -7.93 -25.93 7.42
N GLU A 198 -7.60 -27.21 7.51
CA GLU A 198 -6.73 -27.74 8.55
C GLU A 198 -5.25 -27.76 8.11
N VAL A 199 -4.38 -27.13 8.89
CA VAL A 199 -2.93 -27.13 8.63
C VAL A 199 -2.37 -28.51 8.98
N LYS A 200 -1.95 -29.28 7.98
CA LYS A 200 -1.35 -30.61 8.15
C LYS A 200 0.17 -30.55 8.32
N TYR A 201 0.79 -29.53 7.77
CA TYR A 201 2.22 -29.29 7.87
C TYR A 201 2.53 -27.79 7.76
N SER A 202 3.52 -27.33 8.51
CA SER A 202 4.07 -25.98 8.36
C SER A 202 5.54 -26.00 8.76
N LYS A 203 6.36 -25.34 7.95
CA LYS A 203 7.80 -25.23 8.22
C LYS A 203 8.34 -23.88 7.78
N GLU A 204 9.19 -23.33 8.65
CA GLU A 204 10.04 -22.18 8.35
C GLU A 204 11.48 -22.70 8.09
N THR A 205 12.08 -22.23 7.01
CA THR A 205 13.46 -22.59 6.63
C THR A 205 14.24 -21.31 6.35
N VAL A 206 15.37 -21.16 7.01
CA VAL A 206 16.28 -20.04 6.77
C VAL A 206 16.82 -20.12 5.34
N TRP A 207 16.80 -18.99 4.65
CA TRP A 207 17.46 -18.82 3.36
C TRP A 207 17.99 -17.38 3.24
N ASN A 208 18.88 -17.14 2.27
CA ASN A 208 19.51 -15.83 2.08
C ASN A 208 19.37 -15.37 0.62
N PRO A 209 18.15 -15.16 0.10
CA PRO A 209 17.90 -14.92 -1.32
C PRO A 209 18.63 -13.68 -1.84
N LYS A 210 18.80 -12.64 -1.01
CA LYS A 210 19.45 -11.38 -1.38
C LYS A 210 20.96 -11.51 -1.62
N THR A 211 21.58 -12.62 -1.24
CA THR A 211 23.04 -12.82 -1.32
C THR A 211 23.48 -13.68 -2.50
N TYR A 212 22.56 -14.43 -3.08
CA TYR A 212 22.85 -15.36 -4.18
C TYR A 212 22.47 -14.77 -5.54
N SER A 213 23.38 -14.94 -6.51
CA SER A 213 23.19 -14.50 -7.90
C SER A 213 22.72 -15.63 -8.82
N ASP A 214 22.86 -16.89 -8.42
CA ASP A 214 22.40 -18.04 -9.20
C ASP A 214 20.89 -18.25 -9.03
N PRO A 215 20.07 -18.16 -10.09
CA PRO A 215 18.65 -18.45 -10.05
C PRO A 215 18.31 -19.84 -9.51
N ASN A 216 19.17 -20.82 -9.71
CA ASN A 216 18.91 -22.19 -9.24
C ASN A 216 18.82 -22.27 -7.73
N TYR A 217 19.60 -21.48 -6.96
CA TYR A 217 19.47 -21.39 -5.51
C TYR A 217 18.03 -21.08 -5.09
N HIS A 218 17.37 -20.15 -5.78
CA HIS A 218 16.01 -19.75 -5.48
C HIS A 218 15.01 -20.82 -5.91
N ILE A 219 15.18 -21.37 -7.12
CA ILE A 219 14.32 -22.44 -7.66
C ILE A 219 14.36 -23.67 -6.74
N ASP A 220 15.54 -24.10 -6.35
CA ASP A 220 15.75 -25.28 -5.51
C ASP A 220 15.12 -25.06 -4.12
N GLY A 221 15.28 -23.85 -3.55
CA GLY A 221 14.66 -23.49 -2.29
C GLY A 221 13.12 -23.52 -2.32
N ILE A 222 12.51 -23.00 -3.38
CA ILE A 222 11.06 -23.04 -3.56
C ILE A 222 10.58 -24.49 -3.75
N MET A 223 11.24 -25.25 -4.63
CA MET A 223 10.89 -26.65 -4.90
C MET A 223 11.07 -27.55 -3.69
N ASP A 224 12.12 -27.33 -2.88
CA ASP A 224 12.31 -28.02 -1.61
C ASP A 224 11.10 -27.82 -0.68
N SER A 225 10.65 -26.56 -0.54
CA SER A 225 9.46 -26.25 0.26
C SER A 225 8.19 -26.89 -0.29
N PHE A 226 7.98 -26.83 -1.60
CA PHE A 226 6.80 -27.46 -2.24
C PHE A 226 6.82 -28.97 -2.08
N ASN A 227 7.97 -29.62 -2.26
CA ASN A 227 8.09 -31.07 -2.10
C ASN A 227 7.78 -31.50 -0.66
N GLN A 228 8.29 -30.79 0.34
CA GLN A 228 7.98 -31.05 1.75
C GLN A 228 6.48 -30.91 2.01
N ALA A 229 5.80 -29.88 1.51
CA ALA A 229 4.35 -29.77 1.65
C ALA A 229 3.59 -30.90 0.96
N CYS A 230 4.05 -31.31 -0.24
CA CYS A 230 3.44 -32.41 -1.00
C CYS A 230 3.46 -33.76 -0.26
N GLU A 231 4.42 -34.01 0.63
CA GLU A 231 4.48 -35.22 1.44
C GLU A 231 3.28 -35.35 2.41
N HIS A 232 2.60 -34.25 2.68
CA HIS A 232 1.48 -34.15 3.60
C HIS A 232 0.11 -33.96 2.88
N LEU A 233 0.10 -34.01 1.56
CA LEU A 233 -1.11 -33.81 0.74
C LEU A 233 -1.31 -35.00 -0.20
N PRO A 234 -2.53 -35.55 -0.33
CA PRO A 234 -2.83 -36.61 -1.29
C PRO A 234 -2.74 -36.15 -2.73
N THR A 235 -2.99 -34.87 -2.98
CA THR A 235 -2.87 -34.16 -4.26
C THR A 235 -2.73 -32.67 -3.97
N VAL A 236 -2.47 -31.83 -4.99
CA VAL A 236 -2.43 -30.38 -4.84
C VAL A 236 -3.54 -29.78 -5.70
N ASP A 237 -4.49 -29.06 -5.07
CA ASP A 237 -5.64 -28.44 -5.73
C ASP A 237 -5.41 -26.95 -5.99
N GLY A 238 -4.50 -26.32 -5.26
CA GLY A 238 -4.13 -24.91 -5.47
C GLY A 238 -2.85 -24.54 -4.75
N VAL A 239 -2.13 -23.55 -5.32
CA VAL A 239 -0.90 -23.00 -4.74
C VAL A 239 -1.04 -21.49 -4.62
N GLY A 240 -0.94 -20.98 -3.40
CA GLY A 240 -0.89 -19.55 -3.13
C GLY A 240 0.49 -19.12 -2.65
N ILE A 241 0.97 -17.99 -3.14
CA ILE A 241 2.32 -17.50 -2.90
C ILE A 241 2.30 -16.06 -2.41
N SER A 242 2.87 -15.85 -1.24
CA SER A 242 3.23 -14.57 -0.67
C SER A 242 4.69 -14.27 -0.99
N THR A 243 5.01 -13.09 -1.45
CA THR A 243 6.38 -12.68 -1.74
C THR A 243 6.59 -11.19 -1.56
N ALA A 244 7.76 -10.81 -1.04
CA ALA A 244 8.15 -9.41 -1.06
C ALA A 244 8.50 -8.97 -2.49
N GLY A 245 8.04 -7.78 -2.87
CA GLY A 245 8.26 -7.16 -4.17
C GLY A 245 6.99 -6.92 -4.95
N VAL A 246 7.13 -6.27 -6.09
CA VAL A 246 6.01 -5.89 -6.96
C VAL A 246 5.59 -7.05 -7.84
N VAL A 247 4.34 -7.44 -7.73
CA VAL A 247 3.72 -8.53 -8.50
C VAL A 247 2.72 -7.94 -9.49
N VAL A 248 2.84 -8.32 -10.76
CA VAL A 248 1.85 -8.00 -11.79
C VAL A 248 1.55 -9.28 -12.58
N ASP A 249 0.28 -9.62 -12.72
CA ASP A 249 -0.15 -10.83 -13.47
C ASP A 249 0.56 -12.11 -13.01
N ASN A 250 0.70 -12.32 -11.70
CA ASN A 250 1.43 -13.44 -11.08
C ASN A 250 2.95 -13.49 -11.38
N LYS A 251 3.52 -12.44 -11.94
CA LYS A 251 4.95 -12.31 -12.22
C LYS A 251 5.62 -11.37 -11.23
N ILE A 252 6.84 -11.69 -10.85
CA ILE A 252 7.69 -10.83 -10.02
C ILE A 252 8.37 -9.80 -10.91
N MET A 253 7.86 -8.58 -10.92
CA MET A 253 8.39 -7.52 -11.78
C MET A 253 9.61 -6.82 -11.16
N VAL A 254 9.55 -6.50 -9.88
CA VAL A 254 10.64 -5.88 -9.13
C VAL A 254 10.69 -6.49 -7.73
N ALA A 255 11.81 -7.08 -7.32
CA ALA A 255 11.96 -7.59 -5.96
C ALA A 255 13.41 -7.56 -5.48
N ALA A 256 13.61 -6.95 -4.31
CA ALA A 256 14.92 -6.92 -3.64
C ALA A 256 15.42 -8.32 -3.23
N LEU A 257 14.53 -9.31 -3.14
CA LEU A 257 14.88 -10.70 -2.87
C LEU A 257 15.89 -11.26 -3.88
N PHE A 258 15.78 -10.84 -5.14
CA PHE A 258 16.56 -11.31 -6.27
C PHE A 258 17.56 -10.27 -6.78
N GLY A 259 17.90 -9.27 -5.96
CA GLY A 259 18.71 -8.12 -6.37
C GLY A 259 20.16 -8.42 -6.77
N LYS A 260 20.66 -9.64 -6.53
CA LYS A 260 21.98 -10.10 -6.99
C LYS A 260 21.92 -10.89 -8.30
N VAL A 261 20.74 -11.32 -8.72
CA VAL A 261 20.55 -12.04 -9.99
C VAL A 261 20.80 -11.07 -11.16
N SER A 262 21.46 -11.54 -12.21
CA SER A 262 21.69 -10.73 -13.39
C SER A 262 20.38 -10.30 -14.05
N LYS A 263 20.37 -9.15 -14.73
CA LYS A 263 19.16 -8.67 -15.43
C LYS A 263 18.64 -9.69 -16.45
N ASP A 264 19.52 -10.36 -17.19
CA ASP A 264 19.16 -11.37 -18.19
C ASP A 264 18.50 -12.60 -17.54
N ASP A 265 19.07 -13.11 -16.45
CA ASP A 265 18.46 -14.21 -15.69
C ASP A 265 17.17 -13.80 -14.99
N TYR A 266 17.09 -12.54 -14.52
CA TYR A 266 15.86 -12.02 -13.93
C TYR A 266 14.71 -12.08 -14.93
N GLU A 267 14.93 -11.55 -16.14
CA GLU A 267 13.92 -11.55 -17.21
C GLU A 267 13.52 -12.96 -17.62
N LYS A 268 14.49 -13.88 -17.74
CA LYS A 268 14.25 -15.22 -18.28
C LYS A 268 13.77 -16.25 -17.25
N LYS A 269 14.10 -16.08 -15.95
CA LYS A 269 13.90 -17.12 -14.94
C LYS A 269 13.20 -16.61 -13.68
N ILE A 270 13.43 -15.35 -13.25
CA ILE A 270 12.90 -14.88 -11.99
C ILE A 270 11.49 -14.33 -12.13
N LYS A 271 11.19 -13.60 -13.20
CA LYS A 271 9.83 -13.05 -13.38
C LYS A 271 8.74 -14.12 -13.29
N THR A 272 9.00 -15.33 -13.74
CA THR A 272 8.05 -16.44 -13.76
C THR A 272 8.39 -17.56 -12.77
N ILE A 273 9.36 -17.37 -11.89
CA ILE A 273 9.94 -18.42 -11.04
C ILE A 273 8.88 -19.26 -10.29
N TYR A 274 7.87 -18.62 -9.73
CA TYR A 274 6.81 -19.32 -9.01
C TYR A 274 5.90 -20.10 -9.95
N LEU A 275 5.53 -19.52 -11.07
CA LEU A 275 4.72 -20.20 -12.11
C LEU A 275 5.45 -21.42 -12.66
N ASP A 276 6.76 -21.30 -12.91
CA ASP A 276 7.58 -22.40 -13.41
C ASP A 276 7.77 -23.52 -12.37
N CYS A 277 7.86 -23.18 -11.08
CA CYS A 277 7.87 -24.16 -10.00
C CYS A 277 6.52 -24.89 -9.88
N VAL A 278 5.38 -24.16 -9.99
CA VAL A 278 4.05 -24.79 -9.98
C VAL A 278 3.84 -25.69 -11.19
N LYS A 279 4.35 -25.31 -12.37
CA LYS A 279 4.30 -26.15 -13.56
C LYS A 279 4.98 -27.51 -13.36
N LYS A 280 6.07 -27.60 -12.60
CA LYS A 280 6.67 -28.89 -12.22
C LYS A 280 5.74 -29.73 -11.34
N LEU A 281 4.93 -29.11 -10.47
CA LEU A 281 3.90 -29.82 -9.73
C LEU A 281 2.76 -30.29 -10.65
N GLU A 282 2.33 -29.47 -11.63
CA GLU A 282 1.33 -29.87 -12.63
C GLU A 282 1.79 -31.12 -13.43
N GLU A 283 3.07 -31.17 -13.83
CA GLU A 283 3.68 -32.35 -14.47
C GLU A 283 3.66 -33.57 -13.55
N LYS A 284 4.03 -33.39 -12.25
CA LYS A 284 4.04 -34.48 -11.27
C LYS A 284 2.66 -35.08 -11.03
N TYR A 285 1.61 -34.25 -10.95
CA TYR A 285 0.25 -34.68 -10.67
C TYR A 285 -0.62 -34.86 -11.94
N ASN A 286 -0.06 -34.61 -13.12
CA ASN A 286 -0.74 -34.65 -14.40
C ASN A 286 -2.09 -33.88 -14.42
N LYS A 287 -2.09 -32.68 -13.81
CA LYS A 287 -3.28 -31.81 -13.76
C LYS A 287 -2.87 -30.34 -13.68
N LYS A 288 -3.78 -29.45 -14.13
CA LYS A 288 -3.64 -28.00 -13.92
C LYS A 288 -3.86 -27.64 -12.47
N ILE A 289 -2.99 -26.78 -11.93
CA ILE A 289 -3.05 -26.32 -10.55
C ILE A 289 -3.23 -24.79 -10.56
N PRO A 290 -4.35 -24.26 -10.09
CA PRO A 290 -4.54 -22.83 -9.91
C PRO A 290 -3.42 -22.25 -9.02
N VAL A 291 -2.83 -21.14 -9.48
CA VAL A 291 -1.79 -20.42 -8.74
C VAL A 291 -2.09 -18.93 -8.69
N VAL A 292 -1.92 -18.35 -7.51
CA VAL A 292 -1.96 -16.89 -7.32
C VAL A 292 -0.72 -16.47 -6.55
N VAL A 293 -0.02 -15.48 -7.11
CA VAL A 293 1.14 -14.82 -6.49
C VAL A 293 0.71 -13.42 -6.08
N ALA A 294 0.90 -13.08 -4.82
CA ALA A 294 0.55 -11.76 -4.28
C ALA A 294 1.70 -11.16 -3.48
N ASN A 295 1.71 -9.83 -3.36
CA ASN A 295 2.61 -9.13 -2.46
C ASN A 295 2.36 -9.54 -1.00
N ASP A 296 3.41 -9.58 -0.18
CA ASP A 296 3.35 -9.96 1.23
C ASP A 296 2.44 -9.03 2.07
N GLY A 297 2.28 -7.77 1.66
CA GLY A 297 1.32 -6.84 2.25
C GLY A 297 -0.13 -7.28 2.03
N ASP A 298 -0.50 -7.67 0.81
CA ASP A 298 -1.84 -8.18 0.48
C ASP A 298 -2.15 -9.48 1.23
N VAL A 299 -1.17 -10.39 1.31
CA VAL A 299 -1.32 -11.64 2.07
C VAL A 299 -1.45 -11.37 3.57
N THR A 300 -0.77 -10.35 4.08
CA THR A 300 -0.93 -9.89 5.47
C THR A 300 -2.36 -9.38 5.73
N ALA A 301 -2.93 -8.61 4.80
CA ALA A 301 -4.32 -8.17 4.92
C ALA A 301 -5.29 -9.36 4.87
N LEU A 302 -5.01 -10.35 4.02
CA LEU A 302 -5.80 -11.60 3.96
C LEU A 302 -5.70 -12.41 5.27
N ALA A 303 -4.51 -12.51 5.87
CA ALA A 303 -4.33 -13.15 7.18
C ALA A 303 -5.19 -12.46 8.26
N GLY A 304 -5.21 -11.13 8.24
CA GLY A 304 -6.08 -10.36 9.13
C GLY A 304 -7.57 -10.58 8.89
N LEU A 305 -8.00 -10.71 7.64
CA LEU A 305 -9.38 -11.05 7.30
C LEU A 305 -9.78 -12.39 7.91
N MET A 306 -8.91 -13.40 7.80
CA MET A 306 -9.13 -14.74 8.36
C MET A 306 -9.18 -14.68 9.90
N GLU A 307 -8.24 -13.97 10.55
CA GLU A 307 -8.16 -13.85 12.00
C GLU A 307 -9.39 -13.13 12.59
N LEU A 308 -9.77 -12.01 11.99
CA LEU A 308 -10.92 -11.23 12.45
C LEU A 308 -12.26 -11.89 12.13
N ASN A 309 -12.29 -12.91 11.25
CA ASN A 309 -13.50 -13.54 10.74
C ASN A 309 -14.55 -12.52 10.27
N LYS A 310 -14.09 -11.48 9.57
CA LYS A 310 -14.90 -10.36 9.11
C LYS A 310 -15.13 -10.43 7.60
N LYS A 311 -16.23 -9.82 7.15
CA LYS A 311 -16.56 -9.65 5.72
C LYS A 311 -16.46 -8.18 5.28
N GLU A 312 -15.75 -7.38 6.06
CA GLU A 312 -15.58 -5.95 5.84
C GLU A 312 -14.20 -5.69 5.22
N GLY A 313 -14.03 -4.58 4.49
CA GLY A 313 -12.75 -4.26 3.85
C GLY A 313 -11.61 -4.08 4.87
N ILE A 314 -10.45 -4.59 4.53
CA ILE A 314 -9.25 -4.53 5.38
C ILE A 314 -8.11 -3.85 4.64
N LEU A 315 -7.52 -2.83 5.26
CA LEU A 315 -6.25 -2.26 4.87
C LEU A 315 -5.18 -2.70 5.88
N GLY A 316 -4.13 -3.36 5.41
CA GLY A 316 -2.97 -3.71 6.22
C GLY A 316 -1.81 -2.73 5.99
N ILE A 317 -1.14 -2.31 7.06
CA ILE A 317 0.08 -1.50 7.00
C ILE A 317 1.14 -2.18 7.86
N ALA A 318 2.18 -2.69 7.21
CA ALA A 318 3.33 -3.26 7.89
C ALA A 318 4.43 -2.20 8.03
N MET A 319 4.87 -1.96 9.27
CA MET A 319 5.87 -0.95 9.63
C MET A 319 7.14 -1.64 10.13
N GLY A 320 8.13 -1.71 9.25
CA GLY A 320 9.41 -2.38 9.52
C GLY A 320 10.61 -1.55 9.08
N THR A 321 11.49 -2.15 8.29
CA THR A 321 12.60 -1.44 7.62
C THR A 321 12.05 -0.38 6.66
N SER A 322 11.00 -0.73 5.93
CA SER A 322 10.18 0.16 5.13
C SER A 322 8.71 -0.01 5.54
N GLN A 323 7.79 0.61 4.82
CA GLN A 323 6.36 0.43 4.93
C GLN A 323 5.89 -0.51 3.81
N ALA A 324 4.99 -1.45 4.12
CA ALA A 324 4.26 -2.20 3.09
C ALA A 324 2.76 -2.02 3.31
N GLY A 325 2.01 -2.01 2.22
CA GLY A 325 0.56 -1.93 2.23
C GLY A 325 -0.08 -3.18 1.61
N GLY A 326 -1.31 -3.49 2.01
CA GLY A 326 -2.11 -4.53 1.38
C GLY A 326 -3.59 -4.29 1.61
N TYR A 327 -4.42 -4.64 0.63
CA TYR A 327 -5.84 -4.34 0.69
C TYR A 327 -6.70 -5.50 0.20
N ILE A 328 -7.65 -5.89 1.05
CA ILE A 328 -8.72 -6.82 0.71
C ILE A 328 -10.05 -6.07 0.74
N THR A 329 -10.80 -6.14 -0.35
CA THR A 329 -12.12 -5.51 -0.44
C THR A 329 -13.13 -6.18 0.48
N LYS A 330 -14.25 -5.50 0.77
CA LYS A 330 -15.37 -6.05 1.54
C LYS A 330 -15.99 -7.31 0.90
N ASP A 331 -15.79 -7.51 -0.40
CA ASP A 331 -16.28 -8.68 -1.13
C ASP A 331 -15.21 -9.78 -1.20
N SER A 332 -14.18 -9.73 -0.33
CA SER A 332 -13.07 -10.68 -0.25
C SER A 332 -12.33 -10.83 -1.59
N LYS A 333 -11.87 -9.71 -2.14
CA LYS A 333 -11.12 -9.68 -3.39
C LYS A 333 -9.84 -8.87 -3.26
N LEU A 334 -8.80 -9.29 -3.99
CA LEU A 334 -7.65 -8.46 -4.33
C LEU A 334 -8.01 -7.59 -5.54
N THR A 335 -7.49 -6.36 -5.53
CA THR A 335 -7.73 -5.39 -6.61
C THR A 335 -6.64 -5.42 -7.69
N GLY A 336 -5.57 -6.19 -7.46
CA GLY A 336 -4.35 -6.14 -8.28
C GLY A 336 -3.64 -4.78 -8.23
N TRP A 337 -3.97 -3.91 -7.27
CA TRP A 337 -3.30 -2.64 -7.06
C TRP A 337 -1.91 -2.86 -6.46
N LEU A 338 -1.01 -1.89 -6.66
CA LEU A 338 0.35 -2.00 -6.13
C LEU A 338 0.41 -1.90 -4.61
N ASN A 339 -0.44 -1.07 -4.01
CA ASN A 339 -0.46 -0.83 -2.57
C ASN A 339 0.90 -0.43 -1.96
N GLU A 340 1.79 0.15 -2.77
CA GLU A 340 3.13 0.59 -2.35
C GLU A 340 3.08 1.90 -1.56
N LEU A 341 2.47 1.85 -0.38
CA LEU A 341 2.20 3.00 0.48
C LEU A 341 3.47 3.70 0.95
N ALA A 342 4.61 3.03 0.92
CA ALA A 342 5.91 3.62 1.24
C ALA A 342 6.24 4.85 0.38
N TYR A 343 5.79 4.85 -0.88
CA TYR A 343 6.10 5.92 -1.85
C TYR A 343 4.95 6.89 -2.09
N VAL A 344 3.85 6.72 -1.36
CA VAL A 344 2.70 7.63 -1.41
C VAL A 344 3.02 8.90 -0.62
N PRO A 345 2.96 10.11 -1.21
CA PRO A 345 3.16 11.34 -0.48
C PRO A 345 2.03 11.58 0.53
N ILE A 346 2.38 11.65 1.80
CA ILE A 346 1.45 11.89 2.92
C ILE A 346 1.72 13.20 3.65
N ASP A 347 2.89 13.78 3.43
CA ASP A 347 3.26 15.12 3.90
C ASP A 347 3.55 16.03 2.70
N PHE A 348 2.77 17.09 2.58
CA PHE A 348 2.92 18.08 1.51
C PHE A 348 3.84 19.25 1.88
N ASN A 349 4.58 19.14 2.98
CA ASN A 349 5.64 20.09 3.30
C ASN A 349 6.80 19.95 2.31
N GLU A 350 7.14 21.02 1.61
CA GLU A 350 8.23 21.03 0.62
C GLU A 350 9.62 20.79 1.24
N ASN A 351 9.75 21.01 2.55
CA ASN A 351 10.98 20.75 3.33
C ASN A 351 10.91 19.41 4.09
N ALA A 352 9.92 18.55 3.79
CA ALA A 352 9.81 17.25 4.41
C ALA A 352 11.04 16.37 4.13
N MET A 353 11.27 15.35 4.96
CA MET A 353 12.41 14.45 4.80
C MET A 353 12.42 13.80 3.42
N LYS A 354 13.57 13.89 2.76
CA LYS A 354 13.80 13.31 1.44
C LYS A 354 14.17 11.85 1.55
N ASP A 355 13.59 11.04 0.70
CA ASP A 355 14.01 9.64 0.56
C ASP A 355 15.27 9.53 -0.30
N MET A 356 16.22 8.70 0.16
CA MET A 356 17.52 8.55 -0.50
C MET A 356 17.46 7.77 -1.81
N TRP A 357 16.47 6.89 -1.96
CA TRP A 357 16.31 6.04 -3.15
C TRP A 357 15.49 6.72 -4.23
N SER A 358 14.25 7.08 -3.92
CA SER A 358 13.34 7.73 -4.87
C SER A 358 13.65 9.21 -5.10
N GLN A 359 14.37 9.84 -4.18
CA GLN A 359 14.60 11.28 -4.10
C GLN A 359 13.32 12.11 -3.85
N ASP A 360 12.20 11.45 -3.54
CA ASP A 360 10.95 12.10 -3.18
C ASP A 360 10.94 12.61 -1.74
N ILE A 361 10.08 13.57 -1.46
CA ILE A 361 9.87 14.15 -0.14
C ILE A 361 8.48 13.79 0.39
N GLY A 362 8.34 13.69 1.71
CA GLY A 362 7.05 13.52 2.37
C GLY A 362 6.35 12.19 2.11
N ILE A 363 7.07 11.16 1.66
CA ILE A 363 6.50 9.84 1.35
C ILE A 363 6.32 8.98 2.61
N GLY A 364 5.37 8.04 2.55
CA GLY A 364 4.93 7.22 3.67
C GLY A 364 6.04 6.50 4.42
N GLU A 365 7.10 6.04 3.75
CA GLU A 365 8.25 5.41 4.39
C GLU A 365 8.89 6.28 5.49
N LYS A 366 8.96 7.60 5.29
CA LYS A 366 9.55 8.53 6.27
C LYS A 366 8.64 8.85 7.45
N TYR A 367 7.44 8.24 7.50
CA TYR A 367 6.41 8.44 8.52
C TYR A 367 5.95 7.12 9.17
N PHE A 368 6.03 5.99 8.44
CA PHE A 368 5.51 4.69 8.87
C PHE A 368 6.54 3.56 8.75
N SER A 369 7.79 3.85 9.10
CA SER A 369 8.86 2.86 9.18
C SER A 369 9.79 3.16 10.36
N GLN A 370 10.83 2.35 10.54
CA GLN A 370 11.89 2.64 11.51
C GLN A 370 12.58 4.00 11.26
N GLU A 371 12.62 4.47 10.02
CA GLU A 371 13.16 5.78 9.66
C GLU A 371 12.38 6.93 10.31
N ALA A 372 11.05 6.78 10.45
CA ALA A 372 10.21 7.75 11.14
C ALA A 372 10.61 7.90 12.62
N VAL A 373 10.80 6.77 13.30
CA VAL A 373 11.23 6.76 14.72
C VAL A 373 12.61 7.41 14.86
N ILE A 374 13.55 7.05 13.99
CA ILE A 374 14.91 7.58 14.00
C ILE A 374 14.90 9.09 13.72
N LYS A 375 14.14 9.55 12.71
CA LYS A 375 13.94 10.96 12.37
C LYS A 375 13.49 11.77 13.59
N LEU A 376 12.43 11.32 14.25
CA LEU A 376 11.87 12.00 15.42
C LEU A 376 12.82 11.96 16.61
N ALA A 377 13.52 10.83 16.84
CA ALA A 377 14.50 10.70 17.89
C ALA A 377 15.67 11.67 17.74
N ILE A 378 16.19 11.83 16.52
CA ILE A 378 17.25 12.81 16.20
C ILE A 378 16.74 14.23 16.47
N LYS A 379 15.53 14.57 16.03
CA LYS A 379 14.90 15.88 16.29
C LYS A 379 14.65 16.12 17.78
N ALA A 380 14.41 15.06 18.56
CA ALA A 380 14.27 15.11 20.02
C ALA A 380 15.62 15.20 20.76
N GLY A 381 16.74 15.15 20.04
CA GLY A 381 18.10 15.24 20.61
C GLY A 381 18.67 13.90 21.10
N VAL A 382 18.05 12.75 20.74
CA VAL A 382 18.61 11.43 21.01
C VAL A 382 19.88 11.22 20.20
N LYS A 383 20.95 10.82 20.86
CA LYS A 383 22.23 10.46 20.20
C LYS A 383 22.31 8.98 19.98
N PHE A 384 22.73 8.60 18.79
CA PHE A 384 23.02 7.22 18.41
C PHE A 384 24.52 7.05 18.18
N GLU A 385 25.04 5.88 18.48
CA GLU A 385 26.39 5.49 18.06
C GLU A 385 26.46 5.41 16.53
N GLU A 386 27.61 5.77 15.94
CA GLU A 386 27.75 5.93 14.47
C GLU A 386 27.53 4.63 13.72
N ASP A 387 27.94 3.49 14.27
CA ASP A 387 27.84 2.16 13.68
C ASP A 387 26.52 1.43 13.99
N LEU A 388 25.62 2.07 14.74
CA LEU A 388 24.36 1.47 15.12
C LEU A 388 23.42 1.30 13.91
N THR A 389 23.00 0.06 13.65
CA THR A 389 22.06 -0.23 12.56
C THR A 389 20.70 0.44 12.79
N PRO A 390 19.94 0.78 11.75
CA PRO A 390 18.60 1.36 11.91
C PRO A 390 17.68 0.51 12.80
N ALA A 391 17.74 -0.81 12.71
CA ALA A 391 16.97 -1.70 13.58
C ALA A 391 17.36 -1.58 15.06
N ASN A 392 18.64 -1.39 15.36
CA ASN A 392 19.11 -1.19 16.72
C ASN A 392 18.80 0.20 17.25
N LYS A 393 18.81 1.23 16.39
CA LYS A 393 18.33 2.58 16.75
C LYS A 393 16.86 2.55 17.13
N LEU A 394 16.01 1.86 16.35
CA LEU A 394 14.61 1.64 16.71
C LEU A 394 14.48 0.96 18.08
N LYS A 395 15.25 -0.14 18.30
CA LYS A 395 15.23 -0.86 19.57
C LYS A 395 15.66 0.01 20.75
N GLN A 396 16.68 0.87 20.55
CA GLN A 396 17.10 1.83 21.58
C GLN A 396 15.94 2.74 21.98
N VAL A 397 15.22 3.33 21.01
CA VAL A 397 14.08 4.21 21.31
C VAL A 397 12.94 3.44 21.99
N GLN A 398 12.65 2.21 21.56
CA GLN A 398 11.65 1.35 22.20
C GLN A 398 12.02 1.05 23.66
N ASN A 399 13.28 0.77 23.95
CA ASN A 399 13.76 0.53 25.31
C ASN A 399 13.68 1.79 26.18
N MET A 400 13.80 2.99 25.62
CA MET A 400 13.65 4.24 26.37
C MET A 400 12.26 4.39 27.00
N ILE A 401 11.21 3.75 26.47
CA ILE A 401 9.86 3.76 27.06
C ILE A 401 9.85 3.10 28.45
N GLU A 402 10.74 2.13 28.67
CA GLU A 402 10.88 1.41 29.94
C GLU A 402 12.00 2.00 30.84
N SER A 403 12.61 3.12 30.45
CA SER A 403 13.70 3.74 31.19
C SER A 403 13.22 4.26 32.55
N GLU A 404 14.05 4.08 33.58
CA GLU A 404 13.85 4.73 34.88
C GLU A 404 14.02 6.24 34.80
N ASN A 405 14.80 6.73 33.81
CA ASN A 405 14.94 8.15 33.54
C ASN A 405 13.66 8.70 32.91
N GLU A 406 12.96 9.53 33.66
CA GLU A 406 11.68 10.15 33.22
C GLU A 406 11.83 10.96 31.93
N LYS A 407 12.96 11.65 31.75
CA LYS A 407 13.23 12.43 30.54
C LYS A 407 13.30 11.54 29.31
N ASP A 408 14.02 10.41 29.38
CA ASP A 408 14.17 9.49 28.26
C ASP A 408 12.84 8.83 27.92
N ARG A 409 12.11 8.39 28.96
CA ARG A 409 10.76 7.82 28.80
C ARG A 409 9.83 8.80 28.10
N LYS A 410 9.81 10.07 28.53
CA LYS A 410 8.95 11.10 27.94
C LYS A 410 9.30 11.40 26.49
N ILE A 411 10.60 11.41 26.14
CA ILE A 411 11.03 11.56 24.76
C ILE A 411 10.49 10.42 23.89
N ALA A 412 10.64 9.17 24.32
CA ALA A 412 10.18 8.03 23.55
C ALA A 412 8.64 7.99 23.42
N GLU A 413 7.89 8.27 24.50
CA GLU A 413 6.44 8.41 24.48
C GLU A 413 5.98 9.47 23.45
N ASN A 414 6.62 10.63 23.42
CA ASN A 414 6.28 11.69 22.48
C ASN A 414 6.60 11.29 21.04
N ILE A 415 7.70 10.56 20.78
CA ILE A 415 8.02 10.05 19.44
C ILE A 415 6.89 9.15 18.91
N PHE A 416 6.44 8.16 19.69
CA PHE A 416 5.35 7.29 19.26
C PHE A 416 3.99 8.02 19.21
N SER A 417 3.80 9.03 20.06
CA SER A 417 2.64 9.93 19.98
C SER A 417 2.64 10.73 18.66
N ASP A 418 3.78 11.31 18.26
CA ASP A 418 3.91 12.06 17.00
C ASP A 418 3.61 11.16 15.80
N MET A 419 4.11 9.92 15.81
CA MET A 419 3.75 8.94 14.78
C MET A 419 2.25 8.63 14.77
N GLY A 420 1.62 8.54 15.94
CA GLY A 420 0.17 8.37 16.06
C GLY A 420 -0.61 9.55 15.48
N ILE A 421 -0.09 10.77 15.62
CA ILE A 421 -0.65 11.96 14.96
C ILE A 421 -0.57 11.80 13.43
N TYR A 422 0.58 11.37 12.89
CA TYR A 422 0.70 11.09 11.45
C TYR A 422 -0.37 10.12 10.96
N LEU A 423 -0.57 9.00 11.68
CA LEU A 423 -1.57 7.99 11.29
C LEU A 423 -2.99 8.55 11.37
N GLY A 424 -3.31 9.29 12.43
CA GLY A 424 -4.63 9.89 12.62
C GLY A 424 -5.05 10.81 11.46
N TYR A 425 -4.11 11.58 10.90
CA TYR A 425 -4.37 12.41 9.72
C TYR A 425 -4.24 11.63 8.38
N THR A 426 -3.57 10.49 8.37
CA THR A 426 -3.39 9.69 7.14
C THR A 426 -4.54 8.71 6.91
N ILE A 427 -5.21 8.20 7.95
CA ILE A 427 -6.38 7.31 7.79
C ILE A 427 -7.48 7.95 6.93
N PRO A 428 -7.92 9.20 7.17
CA PRO A 428 -8.88 9.89 6.29
C PRO A 428 -8.41 9.95 4.85
N PHE A 429 -7.12 10.17 4.62
CA PHE A 429 -6.51 10.19 3.29
C PHE A 429 -6.60 8.81 2.61
N TYR A 430 -6.28 7.72 3.30
CA TYR A 430 -6.42 6.37 2.76
C TYR A 430 -7.88 6.00 2.46
N CYS A 431 -8.85 6.51 3.23
CA CYS A 431 -10.27 6.33 2.96
C CYS A 431 -10.74 6.92 1.62
N HIS A 432 -9.96 7.79 0.97
CA HIS A 432 -10.25 8.28 -0.38
C HIS A 432 -10.00 7.23 -1.47
N PHE A 433 -9.15 6.25 -1.21
CA PHE A 433 -8.74 5.25 -2.20
C PHE A 433 -9.28 3.86 -1.84
N TYR A 434 -9.41 3.55 -0.56
CA TYR A 434 -9.77 2.24 -0.04
C TYR A 434 -11.08 2.28 0.72
N ASP A 435 -11.99 1.33 0.43
CA ASP A 435 -13.22 1.12 1.21
C ASP A 435 -12.96 0.06 2.30
N PHE A 436 -12.42 0.48 3.45
CA PHE A 436 -12.09 -0.40 4.56
C PHE A 436 -12.76 0.03 5.86
N GLN A 437 -13.03 -0.93 6.74
CA GLN A 437 -13.49 -0.74 8.10
C GLN A 437 -12.45 -1.20 9.12
N HIS A 438 -11.50 -2.03 8.71
CA HIS A 438 -10.43 -2.51 9.58
C HIS A 438 -9.07 -2.08 9.04
N LEU A 439 -8.33 -1.38 9.88
CA LEU A 439 -6.93 -1.05 9.65
C LEU A 439 -6.07 -1.96 10.52
N LEU A 440 -5.27 -2.81 9.90
CA LEU A 440 -4.28 -3.62 10.58
C LEU A 440 -2.95 -2.90 10.57
N VAL A 441 -2.38 -2.67 11.75
CA VAL A 441 -1.04 -2.08 11.89
C VAL A 441 -0.12 -3.10 12.53
N LEU A 442 0.97 -3.44 11.85
CA LEU A 442 1.86 -4.50 12.26
C LEU A 442 3.32 -4.17 11.96
N GLY A 443 4.23 -5.01 12.40
CA GLY A 443 5.67 -4.82 12.21
C GLY A 443 6.42 -4.41 13.47
N ARG A 444 7.74 -4.39 13.36
CA ARG A 444 8.62 -4.15 14.52
C ARG A 444 8.46 -2.76 15.14
N VAL A 445 8.08 -1.77 14.35
CA VAL A 445 7.90 -0.38 14.82
C VAL A 445 6.79 -0.28 15.86
N VAL A 446 5.71 -1.04 15.68
CA VAL A 446 4.54 -1.03 16.56
C VAL A 446 4.53 -2.15 17.59
N SER A 447 5.66 -2.83 17.79
CA SER A 447 5.77 -3.85 18.85
C SER A 447 5.90 -3.20 20.24
N GLY A 448 5.31 -3.84 21.25
CA GLY A 448 5.38 -3.41 22.64
C GLY A 448 4.60 -2.12 22.96
N LYS A 449 4.98 -1.43 24.04
CA LYS A 449 4.25 -0.24 24.56
C LYS A 449 4.21 0.93 23.58
N GLY A 450 5.25 1.09 22.74
CA GLY A 450 5.28 2.15 21.72
C GLY A 450 4.14 2.02 20.73
N GLY A 451 3.81 0.80 20.30
CA GLY A 451 2.69 0.53 19.41
C GLY A 451 1.34 0.91 20.03
N ASN A 452 1.16 0.67 21.32
CA ASN A 452 -0.07 1.07 22.02
C ASN A 452 -0.21 2.60 22.06
N ILE A 453 0.86 3.33 22.38
CA ILE A 453 0.87 4.81 22.40
C ILE A 453 0.53 5.34 21.01
N PHE A 454 1.14 4.79 19.98
CA PHE A 454 0.91 5.12 18.58
C PHE A 454 -0.58 4.97 18.18
N VAL A 455 -1.18 3.82 18.47
CA VAL A 455 -2.57 3.53 18.09
C VAL A 455 -3.55 4.38 18.90
N GLU A 456 -3.34 4.53 20.22
CA GLU A 456 -4.23 5.34 21.05
C GLU A 456 -4.19 6.82 20.63
N LYS A 457 -3.02 7.36 20.26
CA LYS A 457 -2.93 8.73 19.75
C LYS A 457 -3.61 8.87 18.38
N ALA A 458 -3.48 7.89 17.49
CA ALA A 458 -4.19 7.91 16.21
C ALA A 458 -5.71 7.90 16.40
N LYS A 459 -6.23 7.08 17.33
CA LYS A 459 -7.65 7.06 17.70
C LYS A 459 -8.11 8.40 18.27
N GLU A 460 -7.30 9.00 19.15
CA GLU A 460 -7.60 10.31 19.73
C GLU A 460 -7.74 11.40 18.64
N VAL A 461 -6.80 11.44 17.68
CA VAL A 461 -6.86 12.35 16.54
C VAL A 461 -8.12 12.10 15.72
N LEU A 462 -8.41 10.84 15.36
CA LEU A 462 -9.61 10.49 14.59
C LEU A 462 -10.90 10.91 15.30
N GLN A 463 -11.03 10.63 16.60
CA GLN A 463 -12.23 10.96 17.37
C GLN A 463 -12.49 12.46 17.43
N ASN A 464 -11.45 13.27 17.54
CA ASN A 464 -11.57 14.71 17.73
C ASN A 464 -11.55 15.53 16.43
N GLU A 465 -10.93 15.00 15.37
CA GLU A 465 -10.83 15.67 14.07
C GLU A 465 -11.77 15.07 13.02
N PHE A 466 -12.00 13.75 13.05
CA PHE A 466 -12.71 13.01 12.01
C PHE A 466 -13.72 12.02 12.61
N PRO A 467 -14.69 12.47 13.42
CA PRO A 467 -15.57 11.58 14.21
C PRO A 467 -16.36 10.58 13.35
N GLU A 468 -16.73 10.94 12.11
CA GLU A 468 -17.45 10.02 11.22
C GLU A 468 -16.55 8.89 10.72
N ILE A 469 -15.26 9.15 10.51
CA ILE A 469 -14.28 8.13 10.16
C ILE A 469 -13.96 7.28 11.39
N ALA A 470 -13.82 7.89 12.55
CA ALA A 470 -13.60 7.19 13.82
C ALA A 470 -14.71 6.18 14.14
N LYS A 471 -15.96 6.45 13.76
CA LYS A 471 -17.09 5.50 13.91
C LYS A 471 -17.00 4.34 12.95
N LYS A 472 -16.40 4.53 11.77
CA LYS A 472 -16.33 3.54 10.70
C LYS A 472 -15.08 2.67 10.78
N VAL A 473 -13.92 3.23 11.09
CA VAL A 473 -12.63 2.56 11.02
C VAL A 473 -12.16 2.10 12.39
N GLN A 474 -11.86 0.82 12.52
CA GLN A 474 -11.27 0.20 13.69
C GLN A 474 -9.79 -0.09 13.44
N ILE A 475 -8.90 0.32 14.36
CA ILE A 475 -7.46 0.08 14.26
C ILE A 475 -7.11 -1.12 15.14
N HIS A 476 -6.40 -2.09 14.55
CA HIS A 476 -5.98 -3.33 15.20
C HIS A 476 -4.46 -3.49 15.17
N ILE A 477 -3.89 -3.99 16.25
CA ILE A 477 -2.52 -4.54 16.28
C ILE A 477 -2.66 -6.04 16.48
N PRO A 478 -2.46 -6.87 15.44
CA PRO A 478 -2.54 -8.33 15.57
C PRO A 478 -1.47 -8.89 16.49
N ASP A 479 -1.74 -10.01 17.14
CA ASP A 479 -0.77 -10.73 17.98
C ASP A 479 0.43 -11.22 17.15
N GLU A 480 1.62 -11.13 17.71
CA GLU A 480 2.88 -11.49 17.03
C GLU A 480 2.99 -12.99 16.73
N LYS A 481 2.30 -13.83 17.52
CA LYS A 481 2.28 -15.28 17.36
C LYS A 481 1.43 -15.72 16.17
N SER A 482 0.32 -15.04 15.93
CA SER A 482 -0.60 -15.26 14.81
C SER A 482 0.05 -14.90 13.46
N ARG A 483 0.98 -13.94 13.45
CA ARG A 483 1.65 -13.47 12.23
C ARG A 483 2.61 -14.46 11.59
N ARG A 484 3.34 -15.28 12.37
CA ARG A 484 4.41 -16.13 11.83
C ARG A 484 3.89 -17.37 11.10
N VAL A 485 2.82 -17.98 11.58
CA VAL A 485 2.20 -19.16 10.95
C VAL A 485 1.12 -18.73 9.96
N GLY A 486 0.46 -17.58 10.20
CA GLY A 486 -0.68 -17.10 9.43
C GLY A 486 -0.36 -16.76 7.97
N GLN A 487 0.85 -16.30 7.65
CA GLN A 487 1.14 -15.75 6.32
C GLN A 487 1.19 -16.83 5.22
N SER A 488 1.88 -17.96 5.44
CA SER A 488 1.85 -19.08 4.50
C SER A 488 0.49 -19.77 4.46
N VAL A 489 -0.22 -19.86 5.58
CA VAL A 489 -1.60 -20.39 5.62
C VAL A 489 -2.56 -19.46 4.87
N ALA A 490 -2.45 -18.14 5.08
CA ALA A 490 -3.25 -17.16 4.35
C ALA A 490 -2.94 -17.21 2.85
N ALA A 491 -1.68 -17.36 2.46
CA ALA A 491 -1.31 -17.55 1.06
C ALA A 491 -2.02 -18.74 0.42
N ALA A 492 -2.21 -19.86 1.15
CA ALA A 492 -2.96 -20.99 0.64
C ALA A 492 -4.42 -20.64 0.26
N GLY A 493 -4.98 -19.56 0.81
CA GLY A 493 -6.30 -19.06 0.49
C GLY A 493 -6.39 -18.23 -0.80
N LEU A 494 -5.26 -17.85 -1.39
CA LEU A 494 -5.23 -16.98 -2.58
C LEU A 494 -5.92 -17.60 -3.80
N PRO A 495 -5.63 -18.84 -4.24
CA PRO A 495 -6.28 -19.39 -5.42
C PRO A 495 -7.72 -19.83 -5.13
N GLU A 496 -8.62 -19.57 -6.07
CA GLU A 496 -9.93 -20.20 -6.08
C GLU A 496 -9.77 -21.67 -6.49
N VAL A 497 -10.27 -22.58 -5.65
CA VAL A 497 -10.31 -24.03 -5.92
C VAL A 497 -11.78 -24.40 -6.11
N LYS A 498 -12.11 -24.94 -7.30
CA LYS A 498 -13.46 -25.34 -7.70
C LYS A 498 -13.79 -26.75 -7.24
#